data_b039c3af63832259e56de7517b91929b
#
_entry.id   b039c3af63832259e56de7517b91929b
#
_cell.length_a   1.000
_cell.length_b   1.000
_cell.length_c   1.000
_cell.angle_alpha   90.00
_cell.angle_beta   90.00
_cell.angle_gamma   90.00
#
_symmetry.space_group_name_H-M   'P 1'
#
loop_
_entity.id
_entity.type
_entity.pdbx_description
1 polymer ?
#
loop_
_entity_poly.entity_id
_entity_poly.type
_entity_poly.pdbx_seq_one_letter_code
_entity_poly.pdbx_strand_id
1 'polypeptide(L)'
;FLMDLATEIGRLKRRAAAKGLKAAVRLNGTSDLPYERYKVPGTDKNIMELFPDVQFYDYTKLDNRFINKKLPANYHLTFSRAEDNDHKLKKVLKHTSAAVVFAGKLPKTWRGYPVINGDEHDARFTDAGPGVIIGLIAKGKARHDKSGFVINQKEA
;
A
#
# COMPACT_ATOMS: atom_id res chain seq x y z
N PHE A 1 -11.39 19.61 -3.77
CA PHE A 1 -10.69 18.32 -3.97
C PHE A 1 -11.39 17.13 -3.29
N LEU A 2 -11.54 17.09 -1.92
CA LEU A 2 -12.17 15.93 -1.24
C LEU A 2 -13.63 15.72 -1.64
N MET A 3 -14.38 16.78 -1.92
CA MET A 3 -15.76 16.68 -2.43
C MET A 3 -15.80 16.13 -3.85
N ASP A 4 -14.90 16.58 -4.71
CA ASP A 4 -14.78 16.08 -6.09
C ASP A 4 -14.38 14.61 -6.10
N LEU A 5 -13.40 14.25 -5.25
CA LEU A 5 -12.96 12.88 -5.03
C LEU A 5 -14.13 11.99 -4.57
N ALA A 6 -14.93 12.45 -3.60
CA ALA A 6 -16.12 11.72 -3.15
C ALA A 6 -17.13 11.52 -4.29
N THR A 7 -17.33 12.53 -5.13
CA THR A 7 -18.21 12.43 -6.30
C THR A 7 -17.70 11.37 -7.28
N GLU A 8 -16.40 11.37 -7.58
CA GLU A 8 -15.80 10.40 -8.51
C GLU A 8 -15.84 8.96 -7.95
N ILE A 9 -15.57 8.78 -6.66
CA ILE A 9 -15.71 7.46 -6.00
C ILE A 9 -17.15 6.97 -6.06
N GLY A 10 -18.13 7.84 -5.83
CA GLY A 10 -19.53 7.50 -5.97
C GLY A 10 -19.90 7.06 -7.39
N ARG A 11 -19.34 7.70 -8.41
CA ARG A 11 -19.49 7.29 -9.83
C ARG A 11 -18.85 5.93 -10.10
N LEU A 12 -17.61 5.73 -9.62
CA LEU A 12 -16.88 4.46 -9.75
C LEU A 12 -17.66 3.31 -9.10
N LYS A 13 -18.15 3.50 -7.87
CA LYS A 13 -18.97 2.51 -7.15
C LYS A 13 -20.19 2.08 -7.97
N ARG A 14 -20.95 3.04 -8.53
CA ARG A 14 -22.13 2.73 -9.37
C ARG A 14 -21.75 1.97 -10.64
N ARG A 15 -20.66 2.37 -11.31
CA ARG A 15 -20.16 1.67 -12.52
C ARG A 15 -19.70 0.25 -12.22
N ALA A 16 -19.02 0.05 -11.10
CA ALA A 16 -18.58 -1.28 -10.66
C ALA A 16 -19.78 -2.18 -10.37
N ALA A 17 -20.74 -1.69 -9.59
CA ALA A 17 -21.97 -2.43 -9.25
C ALA A 17 -22.77 -2.84 -10.49
N ALA A 18 -22.91 -1.96 -11.49
CA ALA A 18 -23.57 -2.27 -12.75
C ALA A 18 -22.90 -3.41 -13.55
N LYS A 19 -21.62 -3.72 -13.26
CA LYS A 19 -20.85 -4.81 -13.86
C LYS A 19 -20.70 -6.02 -12.92
N GLY A 20 -21.38 -6.04 -11.77
CA GLY A 20 -21.21 -7.08 -10.76
C GLY A 20 -19.84 -7.08 -10.08
N LEU A 21 -19.10 -5.96 -10.11
CA LEU A 21 -17.76 -5.80 -9.56
C LEU A 21 -17.79 -4.98 -8.26
N LYS A 22 -16.79 -5.18 -7.40
CA LYS A 22 -16.52 -4.32 -6.25
C LYS A 22 -15.53 -3.23 -6.63
N ALA A 23 -15.77 -2.00 -6.19
CA ALA A 23 -14.86 -0.89 -6.41
C ALA A 23 -13.67 -0.97 -5.46
N ALA A 24 -12.47 -0.74 -5.99
CA ALA A 24 -11.24 -0.55 -5.21
C ALA A 24 -10.58 0.76 -5.63
N VAL A 25 -10.07 1.52 -4.66
CA VAL A 25 -9.50 2.86 -4.88
C VAL A 25 -8.14 2.97 -4.21
N ARG A 26 -7.15 3.39 -4.98
CA ARG A 26 -5.85 3.83 -4.49
C ARG A 26 -5.81 5.36 -4.49
N LEU A 27 -5.66 5.96 -3.30
CA LEU A 27 -5.73 7.41 -3.13
C LEU A 27 -4.38 8.10 -3.40
N ASN A 28 -3.30 7.48 -2.94
CA ASN A 28 -1.95 8.01 -3.04
C ASN A 28 -1.22 7.43 -4.25
N GLY A 29 -1.36 8.06 -5.42
CA GLY A 29 -0.60 7.67 -6.62
C GLY A 29 0.89 8.03 -6.51
N THR A 30 1.16 9.29 -6.12
CA THR A 30 2.51 9.87 -5.99
C THR A 30 2.76 10.57 -4.66
N SER A 31 1.78 10.55 -3.75
CA SER A 31 1.83 11.16 -2.42
C SER A 31 1.80 10.10 -1.32
N ASP A 32 1.94 10.52 -0.06
CA ASP A 32 1.77 9.69 1.13
C ASP A 32 0.93 10.44 2.18
N LEU A 33 -0.26 10.89 1.74
CA LEU A 33 -1.19 11.65 2.57
C LEU A 33 -2.05 10.72 3.43
N PRO A 34 -2.23 11.03 4.72
CA PRO A 34 -3.06 10.24 5.63
C PRO A 34 -4.55 10.59 5.46
N TYR A 35 -5.17 10.17 4.36
CA TYR A 35 -6.57 10.45 4.04
C TYR A 35 -7.56 9.97 5.11
N GLU A 36 -7.18 8.99 5.91
CA GLU A 36 -7.96 8.53 7.06
C GLU A 36 -8.11 9.60 8.17
N ARG A 37 -7.34 10.68 8.10
CA ARG A 37 -7.37 11.79 9.07
C ARG A 37 -8.13 13.01 8.58
N TYR A 38 -8.47 13.06 7.28
CA TYR A 38 -9.14 14.22 6.69
C TYR A 38 -10.62 13.97 6.57
N LYS A 39 -11.42 14.86 7.17
CA LYS A 39 -12.87 14.86 7.01
C LYS A 39 -13.27 15.42 5.66
N VAL A 40 -14.25 14.81 5.03
CA VAL A 40 -14.87 15.35 3.81
C VAL A 40 -15.71 16.57 4.20
N PRO A 41 -15.52 17.74 3.58
CA PRO A 41 -16.26 18.94 3.89
C PRO A 41 -17.79 18.71 3.89
N GLY A 42 -18.49 19.26 4.89
CA GLY A 42 -19.92 19.04 5.09
C GLY A 42 -20.30 17.70 5.71
N THR A 43 -19.30 16.89 6.13
CA THR A 43 -19.52 15.63 6.84
C THR A 43 -18.58 15.52 8.05
N ASP A 44 -18.91 14.64 9.00
CA ASP A 44 -17.99 14.26 10.09
C ASP A 44 -17.13 13.04 9.76
N LYS A 45 -17.20 12.56 8.52
CA LYS A 45 -16.57 11.32 8.05
C LYS A 45 -15.35 11.58 7.19
N ASN A 46 -14.35 10.71 7.27
CA ASN A 46 -13.30 10.64 6.24
C ASN A 46 -13.85 9.90 4.99
N ILE A 47 -13.03 9.86 3.93
CA ILE A 47 -13.46 9.30 2.65
C ILE A 47 -13.77 7.80 2.72
N MET A 48 -13.06 7.03 3.56
CA MET A 48 -13.30 5.60 3.76
C MET A 48 -14.61 5.35 4.50
N GLU A 49 -14.88 6.14 5.54
CA GLU A 49 -16.12 6.07 6.32
C GLU A 49 -17.34 6.52 5.51
N LEU A 50 -17.14 7.39 4.52
CA LEU A 50 -18.19 7.82 3.60
C LEU A 50 -18.57 6.71 2.60
N PHE A 51 -17.62 5.85 2.25
CA PHE A 51 -17.80 4.74 1.30
C PHE A 51 -17.41 3.39 1.90
N PRO A 52 -18.18 2.85 2.87
CA PRO A 52 -17.81 1.63 3.59
C PRO A 52 -17.75 0.38 2.70
N ASP A 53 -18.45 0.38 1.56
CA ASP A 53 -18.48 -0.74 0.61
C ASP A 53 -17.35 -0.67 -0.44
N VAL A 54 -16.54 0.38 -0.43
CA VAL A 54 -15.40 0.55 -1.33
C VAL A 54 -14.14 0.12 -0.61
N GLN A 55 -13.33 -0.71 -1.25
CA GLN A 55 -12.01 -1.07 -0.75
C GLN A 55 -11.01 0.04 -1.07
N PHE A 56 -10.36 0.60 -0.05
CA PHE A 56 -9.25 1.53 -0.21
C PHE A 56 -7.94 0.82 0.07
N TYR A 57 -6.88 1.20 -0.65
CA TYR A 57 -5.54 0.67 -0.42
C TYR A 57 -4.47 1.67 -0.87
N ASP A 58 -3.35 1.68 -0.17
CA ASP A 58 -2.21 2.55 -0.48
C ASP A 58 -0.90 1.93 -0.02
N TYR A 59 0.19 2.55 -0.45
CA TYR A 59 1.52 2.36 0.12
C TYR A 59 1.88 3.55 0.98
N THR A 60 2.67 3.32 2.04
CA THR A 60 3.17 4.39 2.89
C THR A 60 4.59 4.11 3.37
N LYS A 61 5.40 5.14 3.49
CA LYS A 61 6.72 5.09 4.14
C LYS A 61 6.66 5.43 5.64
N LEU A 62 5.48 5.77 6.15
CA LEU A 62 5.25 6.22 7.52
C LEU A 62 4.85 5.06 8.43
N ASP A 63 5.76 4.61 9.31
CA ASP A 63 5.51 3.53 10.26
C ASP A 63 4.46 3.87 11.33
N ASN A 64 4.32 5.13 11.71
CA ASN A 64 3.36 5.59 12.71
C ASN A 64 1.89 5.44 12.30
N ARG A 65 1.61 5.16 11.01
CA ARG A 65 0.26 4.86 10.52
C ARG A 65 -0.21 3.46 10.93
N PHE A 66 0.71 2.54 11.23
CA PHE A 66 0.40 1.16 11.61
C PHE A 66 0.37 0.92 13.13
N ILE A 67 1.17 1.67 13.89
CA ILE A 67 1.55 1.27 15.26
C ILE A 67 0.57 1.78 16.31
N ASN A 68 0.01 2.95 16.14
CA ASN A 68 -0.77 3.64 17.18
C ASN A 68 -2.19 4.04 16.75
N LYS A 69 -2.68 3.55 15.61
CA LYS A 69 -3.98 3.97 15.08
C LYS A 69 -4.72 2.80 14.45
N LYS A 70 -5.98 2.68 14.79
CA LYS A 70 -6.90 1.78 14.10
C LYS A 70 -7.27 2.41 12.75
N LEU A 71 -6.82 1.81 11.66
CA LEU A 71 -7.26 2.19 10.32
C LEU A 71 -8.74 1.82 10.10
N PRO A 72 -9.46 2.53 9.22
CA PRO A 72 -10.78 2.09 8.77
C PRO A 72 -10.72 0.65 8.24
N ALA A 73 -11.74 -0.16 8.52
CA ALA A 73 -11.77 -1.58 8.17
C ALA A 73 -11.63 -1.85 6.67
N ASN A 74 -12.06 -0.90 5.85
CA ASN A 74 -11.98 -0.94 4.39
C ASN A 74 -10.74 -0.21 3.81
N TYR A 75 -9.71 0.05 4.64
CA TYR A 75 -8.47 0.68 4.20
C TYR A 75 -7.26 -0.21 4.49
N HIS A 76 -6.61 -0.69 3.44
CA HIS A 76 -5.39 -1.49 3.51
C HIS A 76 -4.17 -0.64 3.21
N LEU A 77 -3.18 -0.65 4.10
CA LEU A 77 -1.88 -0.01 3.90
C LEU A 77 -0.78 -1.06 3.82
N THR A 78 0.06 -0.94 2.80
CA THR A 78 1.31 -1.68 2.65
C THR A 78 2.48 -0.76 2.95
N PHE A 79 3.43 -1.20 3.77
CA PHE A 79 4.62 -0.41 4.03
C PHE A 79 5.54 -0.42 2.81
N SER A 80 6.00 0.75 2.37
CA SER A 80 6.98 0.88 1.28
C SER A 80 8.37 1.05 1.87
N ARG A 81 9.18 0.00 1.82
CA ARG A 81 10.56 0.04 2.26
C ARG A 81 11.39 0.94 1.35
N ALA A 82 12.23 1.77 1.97
CA ALA A 82 13.27 2.55 1.33
C ALA A 82 14.56 2.47 2.17
N GLU A 83 15.66 2.98 1.66
CA GLU A 83 16.97 2.97 2.33
C GLU A 83 16.95 3.70 3.68
N ASP A 84 16.20 4.79 3.77
CA ASP A 84 16.11 5.65 4.96
C ASP A 84 15.15 5.13 6.04
N ASN A 85 14.23 4.21 5.70
CA ASN A 85 13.25 3.66 6.61
C ASN A 85 13.42 2.16 6.90
N ASP A 86 14.46 1.54 6.38
CA ASP A 86 14.75 0.11 6.49
C ASP A 86 14.80 -0.39 7.94
N HIS A 87 15.33 0.41 8.85
CA HIS A 87 15.39 0.11 10.28
C HIS A 87 14.02 -0.09 10.95
N LYS A 88 12.94 0.40 10.34
CA LYS A 88 11.56 0.27 10.83
C LYS A 88 10.89 -1.02 10.39
N LEU A 89 11.45 -1.70 9.38
CA LEU A 89 10.83 -2.83 8.69
C LEU A 89 10.37 -3.93 9.65
N LYS A 90 11.26 -4.40 10.54
CA LYS A 90 10.95 -5.47 11.50
C LYS A 90 9.76 -5.13 12.42
N LYS A 91 9.62 -3.86 12.80
CA LYS A 91 8.52 -3.39 13.64
C LYS A 91 7.21 -3.36 12.85
N VAL A 92 7.24 -2.83 11.63
CA VAL A 92 6.07 -2.68 10.76
C VAL A 92 5.52 -4.02 10.29
N LEU A 93 6.38 -5.00 10.01
CA LEU A 93 5.98 -6.34 9.56
C LEU A 93 5.15 -7.13 10.60
N LYS A 94 5.09 -6.67 11.85
CA LYS A 94 4.15 -7.22 12.85
C LYS A 94 2.70 -6.79 12.60
N HIS A 95 2.48 -5.74 11.79
CA HIS A 95 1.18 -5.11 11.59
C HIS A 95 0.68 -5.19 10.15
N THR A 96 1.59 -5.28 9.18
CA THR A 96 1.26 -5.28 7.75
C THR A 96 2.33 -6.00 6.93
N SER A 97 2.12 -6.11 5.62
CA SER A 97 3.13 -6.50 4.65
C SER A 97 4.02 -5.31 4.25
N ALA A 98 5.19 -5.58 3.69
CA ALA A 98 6.09 -4.54 3.20
C ALA A 98 6.51 -4.78 1.75
N ALA A 99 6.38 -3.75 0.91
CA ALA A 99 6.91 -3.74 -0.44
C ALA A 99 8.40 -3.46 -0.43
N VAL A 100 9.17 -4.32 -1.11
CA VAL A 100 10.63 -4.24 -1.23
C VAL A 100 11.01 -4.45 -2.69
N VAL A 101 11.88 -3.60 -3.22
CA VAL A 101 12.34 -3.68 -4.60
C VAL A 101 13.63 -4.47 -4.67
N PHE A 102 13.69 -5.46 -5.55
CA PHE A 102 14.84 -6.35 -5.76
C PHE A 102 15.43 -6.18 -7.16
N ALA A 103 16.75 -6.33 -7.27
CA ALA A 103 17.43 -6.44 -8.56
C ALA A 103 17.30 -7.88 -9.10
N GLY A 104 16.95 -8.01 -10.37
CA GLY A 104 16.91 -9.29 -11.07
C GLY A 104 15.73 -10.18 -10.65
N LYS A 105 15.97 -11.24 -9.89
CA LYS A 105 14.94 -12.21 -9.49
C LYS A 105 14.45 -11.97 -8.08
N LEU A 106 13.22 -12.38 -7.78
CA LEU A 106 12.72 -12.39 -6.41
C LEU A 106 13.30 -13.59 -5.64
N PRO A 107 13.83 -13.37 -4.42
CA PRO A 107 14.20 -14.47 -3.53
C PRO A 107 12.92 -15.14 -2.98
N LYS A 108 13.02 -16.39 -2.53
CA LYS A 108 11.91 -17.07 -1.83
C LYS A 108 11.65 -16.47 -0.44
N THR A 109 12.73 -16.05 0.22
CA THR A 109 12.70 -15.41 1.54
C THR A 109 13.70 -14.25 1.56
N TRP A 110 13.43 -13.25 2.37
CA TRP A 110 14.37 -12.16 2.62
C TRP A 110 14.31 -11.77 4.10
N ARG A 111 15.47 -11.74 4.75
CA ARG A 111 15.60 -11.50 6.20
C ARG A 111 14.70 -12.39 7.06
N GLY A 112 14.47 -13.63 6.63
CA GLY A 112 13.62 -14.61 7.33
C GLY A 112 12.12 -14.47 7.05
N TYR A 113 11.69 -13.52 6.22
CA TYR A 113 10.29 -13.34 5.83
C TYR A 113 10.03 -13.93 4.44
N PRO A 114 8.87 -14.56 4.21
CA PRO A 114 8.49 -15.04 2.89
C PRO A 114 8.31 -13.88 1.91
N VAL A 115 8.72 -14.08 0.66
CA VAL A 115 8.58 -13.11 -0.42
C VAL A 115 7.54 -13.61 -1.42
N ILE A 116 6.53 -12.81 -1.69
CA ILE A 116 5.53 -13.05 -2.73
C ILE A 116 5.75 -12.11 -3.90
N ASN A 117 5.32 -12.51 -5.11
CA ASN A 117 5.46 -11.69 -6.30
C ASN A 117 4.43 -10.55 -6.32
N GLY A 118 4.90 -9.33 -6.11
CA GLY A 118 4.07 -8.12 -6.13
C GLY A 118 3.85 -7.54 -7.53
N ASP A 119 4.52 -8.06 -8.56
CA ASP A 119 4.36 -7.59 -9.93
C ASP A 119 3.15 -8.23 -10.66
N GLU A 120 2.48 -9.23 -10.07
CA GLU A 120 1.32 -9.89 -10.67
C GLU A 120 0.07 -9.01 -10.66
N HIS A 121 -0.16 -8.25 -9.60
CA HIS A 121 -1.28 -7.31 -9.46
C HIS A 121 -0.95 -6.23 -8.43
N ASP A 122 -1.80 -5.19 -8.33
CA ASP A 122 -1.65 -4.10 -7.35
C ASP A 122 -2.69 -4.14 -6.22
N ALA A 123 -3.56 -5.15 -6.19
CA ALA A 123 -4.61 -5.30 -5.18
C ALA A 123 -4.04 -5.86 -3.84
N ARG A 124 -3.22 -5.05 -3.16
CA ARG A 124 -2.48 -5.45 -1.94
C ARG A 124 -3.35 -5.95 -0.79
N PHE A 125 -4.60 -5.55 -0.75
CA PHE A 125 -5.60 -6.02 0.22
C PHE A 125 -6.01 -7.50 0.04
N THR A 126 -5.61 -8.14 -1.07
CA THR A 126 -5.80 -9.57 -1.33
C THR A 126 -4.57 -10.40 -0.98
N ASP A 127 -3.44 -9.77 -0.68
CA ASP A 127 -2.19 -10.47 -0.34
C ASP A 127 -2.27 -11.13 1.04
N ALA A 128 -1.35 -12.07 1.29
CA ALA A 128 -1.15 -12.62 2.62
C ALA A 128 -0.83 -11.51 3.63
N GLY A 129 -1.34 -11.62 4.83
CA GLY A 129 -1.31 -10.57 5.86
C GLY A 129 0.08 -10.17 6.38
N PRO A 130 0.18 -9.74 7.66
CA PRO A 130 1.43 -9.28 8.25
C PRO A 130 2.57 -10.29 8.14
N GLY A 131 3.82 -9.79 8.10
CA GLY A 131 5.01 -10.63 8.07
C GLY A 131 5.39 -11.15 6.67
N VAL A 132 4.82 -10.58 5.61
CA VAL A 132 5.11 -10.96 4.22
C VAL A 132 5.79 -9.79 3.51
N ILE A 133 6.80 -10.11 2.71
CA ILE A 133 7.45 -9.17 1.79
C ILE A 133 6.77 -9.25 0.42
N ILE A 134 6.29 -8.11 -0.05
CA ILE A 134 5.81 -7.93 -1.41
C ILE A 134 7.01 -7.60 -2.28
N GLY A 135 7.57 -8.59 -2.95
CA GLY A 135 8.74 -8.42 -3.81
C GLY A 135 8.35 -7.77 -5.14
N LEU A 136 9.02 -6.69 -5.49
CA LEU A 136 8.89 -5.99 -6.76
C LEU A 136 10.23 -6.03 -7.49
N ILE A 137 10.23 -6.24 -8.80
CA ILE A 137 11.45 -6.19 -9.61
C ILE A 137 11.75 -4.75 -10.02
N ALA A 138 13.00 -4.33 -9.86
CA ALA A 138 13.47 -3.01 -10.26
C ALA A 138 13.23 -2.78 -11.77
N LYS A 139 12.54 -1.67 -12.10
CA LYS A 139 12.19 -1.28 -13.47
C LYS A 139 12.74 0.11 -13.79
N GLY A 140 12.96 0.39 -15.06
CA GLY A 140 13.42 1.69 -15.53
C GLY A 140 14.70 2.17 -14.83
N LYS A 141 14.70 3.39 -14.32
CA LYS A 141 15.84 4.01 -13.62
C LYS A 141 16.25 3.27 -12.33
N ALA A 142 15.32 2.60 -11.66
CA ALA A 142 15.61 1.84 -10.45
C ALA A 142 16.61 0.68 -10.68
N ARG A 143 16.77 0.19 -11.91
CA ARG A 143 17.79 -0.82 -12.26
C ARG A 143 19.23 -0.36 -12.01
N HIS A 144 19.45 0.94 -11.98
CA HIS A 144 20.75 1.58 -11.77
C HIS A 144 20.88 2.19 -10.38
N ASP A 145 19.97 1.85 -9.47
CA ASP A 145 19.99 2.36 -8.10
C ASP A 145 21.26 1.92 -7.36
N LYS A 146 21.85 2.87 -6.62
CA LYS A 146 23.00 2.68 -5.74
C LYS A 146 22.75 3.22 -4.33
N SER A 147 21.54 3.69 -4.04
CA SER A 147 21.18 4.27 -2.75
C SER A 147 20.92 3.20 -1.68
N GLY A 148 20.66 1.94 -2.09
CA GLY A 148 20.18 0.88 -1.23
C GLY A 148 18.64 0.78 -1.20
N PHE A 149 17.94 1.56 -2.02
CA PHE A 149 16.51 1.37 -2.26
C PHE A 149 16.23 0.01 -2.90
N VAL A 150 17.01 -0.35 -3.92
CA VAL A 150 16.96 -1.65 -4.57
C VAL A 150 17.88 -2.63 -3.85
N ILE A 151 17.34 -3.77 -3.43
CA ILE A 151 18.10 -4.84 -2.78
C ILE A 151 18.78 -5.71 -3.83
N ASN A 152 20.09 -5.81 -3.77
CA ASN A 152 20.88 -6.69 -4.61
C ASN A 152 20.89 -8.11 -4.04
N GLN A 153 20.89 -9.13 -4.92
CA GLN A 153 20.86 -10.56 -4.49
C GLN A 153 22.09 -11.01 -3.68
N LYS A 154 23.18 -10.24 -3.68
CA LYS A 154 24.35 -10.52 -2.83
C LYS A 154 24.11 -10.19 -1.35
N GLU A 155 23.01 -9.47 -1.05
CA GLU A 155 22.60 -9.03 0.29
C GLU A 155 21.28 -9.68 0.74
N ALA A 156 20.75 -10.60 -0.04
CA ALA A 156 19.46 -11.26 0.20
C ALA A 156 19.63 -12.61 0.92
#